data_616cdde8a7891ba1f24b4dc0a2c3b424
#
_entry.id   616cdde8a7891ba1f24b4dc0a2c3b424
#
_cell.length_a   1.000
_cell.length_b   1.000
_cell.length_c   1.000
_cell.angle_alpha   90.00
_cell.angle_beta   90.00
_cell.angle_gamma   90.00
#
_symmetry.space_group_name_H-M   'P 1'
#
loop_
_entity.id
_entity.type
_entity.pdbx_description
1 polymer ?
#
loop_
_entity_poly.entity_id
_entity_poly.type
_entity_poly.pdbx_seq_one_letter_code
_entity_poly.pdbx_strand_id
1 'polypeptide(L)'
;MKERVRKSSGNVFIDLGLSREEAAVLAMRAELMAKLRIIADRGWTQQEAAKRLGVSQSRVSNLVRGKWDKFSLDMLITLAARAGQRPSLMIVAA
;
A
#
# COMPACT_ATOMS: atom_id res chain seq x y z
N MET A 1 -2.55 21.19 -19.50
CA MET A 1 -2.77 20.65 -19.43
C MET A 1 -2.99 20.47 -19.17
N LYS A 2 -3.02 20.46 -18.94
CA LYS A 2 -3.24 20.00 -18.68
C LYS A 2 -3.44 19.45 -18.46
N GLU A 3 -3.28 19.39 -18.17
CA GLU A 3 -3.45 18.62 -17.97
C GLU A 3 -3.65 18.01 -17.80
N ARG A 4 -3.74 17.97 -17.92
CA ARG A 4 -3.87 17.14 -17.81
C ARG A 4 -4.25 16.58 -17.35
N VAL A 5 -4.29 16.77 -16.97
CA VAL A 5 -4.43 16.25 -16.54
C VAL A 5 -5.09 15.62 -16.35
N ARG A 6 -5.14 15.34 -16.33
CA ARG A 6 -5.63 14.69 -16.32
C ARG A 6 -6.60 14.10 -16.16
N LYS A 7 -7.10 14.58 -16.93
CA LYS A 7 -8.10 13.81 -16.75
C LYS A 7 -7.90 12.44 -16.76
N SER A 8 -7.29 12.14 -16.06
CA SER A 8 -6.92 10.77 -15.93
C SER A 8 -8.06 9.99 -15.28
N SER A 9 -7.93 8.69 -15.27
CA SER A 9 -8.88 7.80 -14.61
C SER A 9 -8.82 7.92 -13.10
N GLY A 10 -7.87 8.65 -12.57
CA GLY A 10 -7.60 8.67 -11.14
C GLY A 10 -6.74 7.49 -10.70
N ASN A 11 -6.34 6.63 -11.63
CA ASN A 11 -5.51 5.49 -11.34
C ASN A 11 -4.30 5.53 -12.26
N VAL A 12 -3.14 5.88 -11.71
CA VAL A 12 -1.93 6.06 -12.48
C VAL A 12 -1.51 4.78 -13.20
N PHE A 13 -1.86 3.61 -12.66
CA PHE A 13 -1.46 2.35 -13.28
C PHE A 13 -2.21 2.10 -14.58
N ILE A 14 -3.46 2.55 -14.68
CA ILE A 14 -4.20 2.51 -15.95
C ILE A 14 -3.53 3.44 -16.95
N ASP A 15 -3.15 4.62 -16.51
CA ASP A 15 -2.51 5.61 -17.37
C ASP A 15 -1.16 5.12 -17.89
N LEU A 16 -0.55 4.18 -17.18
CA LEU A 16 0.72 3.56 -17.62
C LEU A 16 0.50 2.36 -18.54
N GLY A 17 -0.74 2.08 -18.92
CA GLY A 17 -1.04 1.05 -19.90
C GLY A 17 -1.35 -0.33 -19.34
N LEU A 18 -1.53 -0.44 -18.03
CA LEU A 18 -1.92 -1.71 -17.43
C LEU A 18 -3.41 -1.97 -17.64
N SER A 19 -3.80 -3.23 -17.60
CA SER A 19 -5.21 -3.56 -17.67
C SER A 19 -5.95 -2.97 -16.49
N ARG A 20 -7.27 -2.84 -16.63
CA ARG A 20 -8.09 -2.29 -15.56
C ARG A 20 -7.99 -3.12 -14.28
N GLU A 21 -8.00 -4.44 -14.43
CA GLU A 21 -7.91 -5.35 -13.29
C GLU A 21 -6.57 -5.25 -12.60
N GLU A 22 -5.48 -5.26 -13.36
CA GLU A 22 -4.15 -5.12 -12.80
C GLU A 22 -3.97 -3.78 -12.10
N ALA A 23 -4.46 -2.73 -12.75
CA ALA A 23 -4.34 -1.39 -12.19
C ALA A 23 -5.12 -1.25 -10.88
N ALA A 24 -6.28 -1.90 -10.78
CA ALA A 24 -7.07 -1.86 -9.55
C ALA A 24 -6.30 -2.50 -8.39
N VAL A 25 -5.72 -3.66 -8.62
CA VAL A 25 -4.95 -4.34 -7.57
C VAL A 25 -3.74 -3.51 -7.16
N LEU A 26 -3.00 -2.99 -8.15
CA LEU A 26 -1.80 -2.21 -7.84
C LEU A 26 -2.13 -0.92 -7.12
N ALA A 27 -3.24 -0.27 -7.49
CA ALA A 27 -3.65 0.96 -6.82
C ALA A 27 -3.97 0.70 -5.35
N MET A 28 -4.68 -0.40 -5.06
CA MET A 28 -5.00 -0.75 -3.68
C MET A 28 -3.76 -1.12 -2.88
N ARG A 29 -2.84 -1.84 -3.51
CA ARG A 29 -1.58 -2.17 -2.85
C ARG A 29 -0.79 -0.91 -2.51
N ALA A 30 -0.71 0.02 -3.46
CA ALA A 30 0.03 1.26 -3.25
C ALA A 30 -0.60 2.11 -2.15
N GLU A 31 -1.92 2.20 -2.14
CA GLU A 31 -2.62 2.99 -1.13
C GLU A 31 -2.42 2.40 0.26
N LEU A 32 -2.57 1.08 0.39
CA LEU A 32 -2.42 0.42 1.68
C LEU A 32 -0.97 0.49 2.15
N MET A 33 -0.03 0.34 1.22
CA MET A 33 1.39 0.48 1.54
C MET A 33 1.69 1.86 2.09
N ALA A 34 1.15 2.91 1.46
CA ALA A 34 1.39 4.27 1.93
C ALA A 34 0.88 4.48 3.35
N LYS A 35 -0.29 3.95 3.66
CA LYS A 35 -0.85 4.07 4.99
C LYS A 35 -0.04 3.29 6.02
N LEU A 36 0.42 2.10 5.66
CA LEU A 36 1.24 1.30 6.57
C LEU A 36 2.60 1.95 6.83
N ARG A 37 3.17 2.61 5.84
CA ARG A 37 4.43 3.33 6.03
C ARG A 37 4.28 4.43 7.08
N ILE A 38 3.17 5.15 7.03
CA ILE A 38 2.91 6.20 8.01
C ILE A 38 2.81 5.61 9.41
N ILE A 39 2.11 4.48 9.55
CA ILE A 39 1.95 3.82 10.84
C ILE A 39 3.31 3.32 11.35
N ALA A 40 4.09 2.70 10.49
CA ALA A 40 5.38 2.15 10.88
C ALA A 40 6.38 3.24 11.26
N ASP A 41 6.18 4.45 10.74
CA ASP A 41 7.09 5.58 10.99
C ASP A 41 6.74 6.38 12.24
N ARG A 42 5.73 5.96 12.98
CA ARG A 42 5.21 6.73 14.11
C ARG A 42 6.04 6.60 15.38
N GLY A 43 7.34 6.69 15.26
CA GLY A 43 8.20 6.62 16.42
C GLY A 43 8.57 5.22 16.82
N TRP A 44 8.19 4.21 16.06
CA TRP A 44 8.68 2.86 16.28
C TRP A 44 10.05 2.71 15.65
N THR A 45 10.96 2.04 16.34
CA THR A 45 12.18 1.58 15.69
C THR A 45 11.80 0.46 14.73
N GLN A 46 12.69 0.14 13.79
CA GLN A 46 12.42 -0.97 12.89
C GLN A 46 12.28 -2.28 13.65
N GLN A 47 13.01 -2.43 14.74
CA GLN A 47 12.90 -3.60 15.58
C GLN A 47 11.53 -3.70 16.25
N GLU A 48 11.01 -2.58 16.77
CA GLU A 48 9.69 -2.54 17.35
C GLU A 48 8.60 -2.81 16.32
N ALA A 49 8.74 -2.19 15.15
CA ALA A 49 7.78 -2.40 14.08
C ALA A 49 7.76 -3.86 13.65
N ALA A 50 8.93 -4.48 13.53
CA ALA A 50 9.02 -5.89 13.18
C ALA A 50 8.28 -6.77 14.18
N LYS A 51 8.44 -6.46 15.46
CA LYS A 51 7.79 -7.21 16.52
C LYS A 51 6.28 -7.03 16.47
N ARG A 52 5.81 -5.79 16.32
CA ARG A 52 4.37 -5.50 16.28
C ARG A 52 3.69 -6.06 15.05
N LEU A 53 4.39 -6.04 13.91
CA LEU A 53 3.84 -6.53 12.66
C LEU A 53 4.08 -8.02 12.46
N GLY A 54 4.92 -8.63 13.30
CA GLY A 54 5.20 -10.06 13.21
C GLY A 54 6.00 -10.45 11.99
N VAL A 55 6.93 -9.61 11.57
CA VAL A 55 7.77 -9.83 10.39
C VAL A 55 9.22 -9.53 10.74
N SER A 56 10.12 -9.83 9.81
CA SER A 56 11.54 -9.55 9.99
C SER A 56 11.83 -8.06 9.86
N GLN A 57 12.97 -7.62 10.37
CA GLN A 57 13.39 -6.24 10.21
C GLN A 57 13.65 -5.90 8.75
N SER A 58 14.15 -6.84 7.95
CA SER A 58 14.31 -6.59 6.53
C SER A 58 12.97 -6.36 5.84
N ARG A 59 11.92 -7.03 6.28
CA ARG A 59 10.59 -6.81 5.75
C ARG A 59 10.09 -5.41 6.12
N VAL A 60 10.35 -4.97 7.35
CA VAL A 60 10.01 -3.61 7.77
C VAL A 60 10.78 -2.60 6.93
N SER A 61 12.05 -2.85 6.67
CA SER A 61 12.85 -1.97 5.83
C SER A 61 12.24 -1.84 4.43
N ASN A 62 11.81 -2.95 3.84
CA ASN A 62 11.15 -2.92 2.54
C ASN A 62 9.85 -2.12 2.58
N LEU A 63 9.11 -2.25 3.67
CA LEU A 63 7.85 -1.51 3.86
C LEU A 63 8.12 -0.01 3.91
N VAL A 64 9.07 0.41 4.75
CA VAL A 64 9.39 1.83 4.94
C VAL A 64 9.93 2.45 3.65
N ARG A 65 10.65 1.67 2.86
CA ARG A 65 11.18 2.13 1.58
C ARG A 65 10.13 2.15 0.47
N GLY A 66 8.92 1.66 0.74
CA GLY A 66 7.87 1.66 -0.24
C GLY A 66 8.04 0.64 -1.35
N LYS A 67 8.69 -0.46 -1.07
CA LYS A 67 8.90 -1.52 -2.06
C LYS A 67 7.66 -2.38 -2.17
N TRP A 68 6.62 -1.81 -2.75
CA TRP A 68 5.29 -2.43 -2.81
C TRP A 68 5.28 -3.76 -3.56
N ASP A 69 6.22 -3.95 -4.48
CA ASP A 69 6.32 -5.20 -5.25
C ASP A 69 6.74 -6.38 -4.39
N LYS A 70 7.24 -6.13 -3.18
CA LYS A 70 7.62 -7.17 -2.24
C LYS A 70 6.45 -7.63 -1.36
N PHE A 71 5.29 -7.02 -1.51
CA PHE A 71 4.14 -7.29 -0.65
C PHE A 71 2.91 -7.57 -1.50
N SER A 72 2.23 -8.67 -1.21
CA SER A 72 0.93 -8.92 -1.83
C SER A 72 -0.13 -8.11 -1.09
N LEU A 73 -1.28 -7.95 -1.72
CA LEU A 73 -2.39 -7.26 -1.08
C LEU A 73 -2.79 -7.96 0.23
N ASP A 74 -2.84 -9.30 0.20
CA ASP A 74 -3.16 -10.08 1.40
C ASP A 74 -2.19 -9.79 2.53
N MET A 75 -0.90 -9.73 2.22
CA MET A 75 0.12 -9.44 3.21
C MET A 75 -0.09 -8.06 3.81
N LEU A 76 -0.37 -7.07 2.97
CA LEU A 76 -0.57 -5.70 3.44
C LEU A 76 -1.79 -5.59 4.35
N ILE A 77 -2.87 -6.28 4.00
CA ILE A 77 -4.07 -6.32 4.85
C ILE A 77 -3.74 -6.96 6.19
N THR A 78 -2.98 -8.06 6.16
CA THR A 78 -2.57 -8.74 7.38
C THR A 78 -1.75 -7.82 8.28
N LEU A 79 -0.79 -7.11 7.69
CA LEU A 79 0.05 -6.19 8.47
C LEU A 79 -0.77 -5.05 9.06
N ALA A 80 -1.73 -4.53 8.31
CA ALA A 80 -2.60 -3.48 8.81
C ALA A 80 -3.40 -3.96 10.02
N ALA A 81 -3.93 -5.17 9.95
CA ALA A 81 -4.67 -5.74 11.07
C ALA A 81 -3.78 -5.91 12.29
N ARG A 82 -2.55 -6.38 12.09
CA ARG A 82 -1.60 -6.55 13.19
C ARG A 82 -1.19 -5.22 13.79
N ALA A 83 -1.26 -4.15 13.01
CA ALA A 83 -0.96 -2.81 13.49
C ALA A 83 -2.14 -2.18 14.23
N GLY A 84 -3.20 -2.92 14.44
CA GLY A 84 -4.37 -2.43 15.16
C GLY A 84 -5.37 -1.68 14.29
N GLN A 85 -5.20 -1.75 12.98
CA GLN A 85 -6.12 -1.09 12.05
C GLN A 85 -7.22 -2.05 11.64
N ARG A 86 -8.30 -1.51 11.09
CA ARG A 86 -9.40 -2.30 10.55
C ARG A 86 -9.53 -1.98 9.07
N PRO A 87 -8.80 -2.70 8.22
CA PRO A 87 -8.94 -2.47 6.78
C PRO A 87 -10.36 -2.73 6.33
N SER A 88 -10.87 -1.85 5.52
CA SER A 88 -12.21 -2.02 4.95
C SER A 88 -12.15 -1.71 3.47
N LEU A 89 -13.06 -2.32 2.73
CA LEU A 89 -13.13 -2.16 1.29
C LEU A 89 -14.46 -1.53 0.92
N MET A 90 -14.39 -0.51 0.09
CA MET A 90 -15.60 0.09 -0.48
C MET A 90 -15.55 -0.10 -1.99
N ILE A 91 -16.60 -0.67 -2.54
CA ILE A 91 -16.70 -0.85 -3.98
C ILE A 91 -17.58 0.27 -4.52
N VAL A 92 -17.03 1.01 -5.46
CA VAL A 92 -17.75 2.12 -6.06
C VAL A 92 -17.86 1.88 -7.57
N ALA A 93 -18.84 2.53 -8.19
CA ALA A 93 -19.00 2.42 -9.63
C ALA A 93 -17.77 3.00 -10.33
N ALA A 94 -17.37 2.32 -11.39
CA ALA A 94 -16.19 2.75 -12.15
C ALA A 94 -16.49 4.00 -12.96
#